data_aa78fa1f8b4efec1afe6cec72ff1e180
#
_entry.id   aa78fa1f8b4efec1afe6cec72ff1e180
#
_cell.length_a   1.000
_cell.length_b   1.000
_cell.length_c   1.000
_cell.angle_alpha   90.00
_cell.angle_beta   90.00
_cell.angle_gamma   90.00
#
_symmetry.space_group_name_H-M   'P 1'
#
loop_
_entity.id
_entity.type
_entity.pdbx_description
1 polymer ?
#
loop_
_entity_poly.entity_id
_entity_poly.type
_entity_poly.pdbx_seq_one_letter_code
_entity_poly.pdbx_strand_id
1 'polypeptide(L)'
;MTDDNVLSKAEEAELDRRAADQERQLPETYPAPQAPSRGEDPARGIRGRDSPVLGGVTGGSAPGGDPGEDIVSPLADDDEREIERALRPKRLDDFVGQARVREQLTLLLHSALRRGSPPDHVLLSGPPGLGKTTIAMIIAAELGVPLRQTSGPAIERSGDLAAVLSTLAEGEVLFIDEIHRLARPAEEMLYLAMEDFRVDIMVGKGPGATAIPLDIAPFTLVGATTRAGLLPAPLRDRFGFTAHMDFYQPEELGVIVKRSAGLLGVRIEDGAVTELALRSRGTPRIANRLLRRVRDYAEVRADGLVTREITRTALELYEVDELGLDRLDRGVLDALVRRFDGGPVGLSTLAVAVAEEAETVEVVAEPFLVRHGLMARTPRGRVATPAGWAHLGLTPPTSADTPTLFD
;
A
#
# COMPACT_ATOMS: atom_id res chain seq x y z
N MET A 1 -16.39 -6.03 46.26
CA MET A 1 -17.85 -5.94 46.07
C MET A 1 -18.03 -5.93 44.57
N THR A 2 -18.34 -7.09 44.10
CA THR A 2 -18.54 -7.45 42.67
C THR A 2 -19.99 -7.27 42.36
N ASP A 3 -20.34 -6.37 41.42
CA ASP A 3 -21.68 -6.35 40.79
C ASP A 3 -21.52 -6.86 39.37
N ASP A 4 -21.78 -8.15 39.19
CA ASP A 4 -22.00 -8.80 37.92
C ASP A 4 -23.35 -8.33 37.36
N ASN A 5 -23.30 -7.50 36.30
CA ASN A 5 -24.47 -7.09 35.53
C ASN A 5 -24.83 -8.22 34.55
N VAL A 6 -25.50 -9.27 35.04
CA VAL A 6 -26.08 -10.34 34.23
C VAL A 6 -27.47 -9.85 33.81
N LEU A 7 -27.63 -9.60 32.50
CA LEU A 7 -28.93 -9.31 31.89
C LEU A 7 -29.93 -10.40 32.27
N SER A 8 -31.15 -9.99 32.64
CA SER A 8 -32.20 -10.94 33.05
C SER A 8 -32.62 -11.77 31.81
N LYS A 9 -33.01 -13.03 32.03
CA LYS A 9 -33.51 -13.92 30.97
C LYS A 9 -34.69 -13.35 30.17
N ALA A 10 -35.37 -12.32 30.70
CA ALA A 10 -36.47 -11.62 30.02
C ALA A 10 -35.92 -10.60 28.99
N GLU A 11 -34.76 -9.97 29.25
CA GLU A 11 -34.11 -9.02 28.34
C GLU A 11 -33.43 -9.74 27.18
N GLU A 12 -32.85 -10.92 27.43
CA GLU A 12 -32.33 -11.78 26.35
C GLU A 12 -33.42 -12.26 25.40
N ALA A 13 -34.57 -12.67 25.93
CA ALA A 13 -35.72 -13.11 25.14
C ALA A 13 -36.38 -11.98 24.32
N GLU A 14 -36.27 -10.74 24.78
CA GLU A 14 -36.75 -9.57 24.04
C GLU A 14 -35.82 -9.12 22.94
N LEU A 15 -34.49 -9.27 23.13
CA LEU A 15 -33.46 -9.05 22.08
C LEU A 15 -33.61 -10.07 20.96
N ASP A 16 -33.81 -11.34 21.28
CA ASP A 16 -34.00 -12.41 20.27
C ASP A 16 -35.32 -12.21 19.46
N ARG A 17 -36.40 -11.71 20.09
CA ARG A 17 -37.60 -11.38 19.33
C ARG A 17 -37.45 -10.21 18.38
N ARG A 18 -36.71 -9.18 18.76
CA ARG A 18 -36.41 -8.02 17.89
C ARG A 18 -35.52 -8.40 16.72
N ALA A 19 -34.54 -9.31 16.92
CA ALA A 19 -33.72 -9.84 15.85
C ALA A 19 -34.55 -10.67 14.83
N ALA A 20 -35.48 -11.50 15.31
CA ALA A 20 -36.34 -12.30 14.44
C ALA A 20 -37.37 -11.47 13.65
N ASP A 21 -37.82 -10.34 14.19
CA ASP A 21 -38.75 -9.43 13.49
C ASP A 21 -38.03 -8.58 12.43
N GLN A 22 -36.72 -8.27 12.61
CA GLN A 22 -35.89 -7.60 11.61
C GLN A 22 -35.59 -8.50 10.41
N GLU A 23 -35.39 -9.81 10.60
CA GLU A 23 -35.20 -10.76 9.51
C GLU A 23 -36.44 -10.93 8.61
N ARG A 24 -37.64 -10.69 9.14
CA ARG A 24 -38.92 -10.78 8.40
C ARG A 24 -39.26 -9.56 7.54
N GLN A 25 -38.49 -8.47 7.61
CA GLN A 25 -38.73 -7.22 6.88
C GLN A 25 -37.81 -7.01 5.68
N LEU A 26 -36.99 -7.97 5.31
CA LEU A 26 -36.21 -7.88 4.09
C LEU A 26 -37.09 -8.22 2.88
N PRO A 27 -37.18 -7.36 1.85
CA PRO A 27 -37.95 -7.65 0.65
C PRO A 27 -37.26 -8.75 -0.16
N GLU A 28 -38.05 -9.76 -0.51
CA GLU A 28 -37.63 -10.84 -1.42
C GLU A 28 -37.37 -10.29 -2.83
N THR A 29 -36.22 -10.70 -3.36
CA THR A 29 -35.86 -10.73 -4.78
C THR A 29 -35.65 -9.42 -5.54
N TYR A 30 -34.38 -9.11 -5.79
CA TYR A 30 -33.96 -8.35 -6.97
C TYR A 30 -33.98 -9.26 -8.19
N PRO A 31 -34.57 -8.81 -9.34
CA PRO A 31 -34.53 -9.59 -10.59
C PRO A 31 -33.12 -9.55 -11.19
N ALA A 32 -32.68 -10.70 -11.70
CA ALA A 32 -31.41 -10.87 -12.40
C ALA A 32 -31.33 -9.98 -13.66
N PRO A 33 -30.15 -9.42 -14.00
CA PRO A 33 -29.98 -8.65 -15.21
C PRO A 33 -30.13 -9.52 -16.47
N GLN A 34 -30.98 -9.10 -17.40
CA GLN A 34 -31.18 -9.74 -18.70
C GLN A 34 -29.97 -9.52 -19.61
N ALA A 35 -29.52 -10.59 -20.24
CA ALA A 35 -28.48 -10.57 -21.28
C ALA A 35 -28.96 -9.81 -22.51
N PRO A 36 -28.09 -9.04 -23.20
CA PRO A 36 -28.46 -8.36 -24.45
C PRO A 36 -28.63 -9.36 -25.60
N SER A 37 -29.73 -9.21 -26.31
CA SER A 37 -30.08 -9.95 -27.50
C SER A 37 -29.14 -9.63 -28.68
N ARG A 38 -28.72 -10.69 -29.38
CA ARG A 38 -28.05 -10.61 -30.69
C ARG A 38 -28.99 -9.98 -31.72
N GLY A 39 -28.49 -8.93 -32.40
CA GLY A 39 -29.14 -8.29 -33.53
C GLY A 39 -28.12 -7.73 -34.51
N GLU A 40 -28.03 -8.44 -35.62
CA GLU A 40 -27.81 -8.01 -37.02
C GLU A 40 -26.58 -7.16 -37.40
N ASP A 41 -25.74 -7.82 -38.17
CA ASP A 41 -24.71 -7.34 -39.09
C ASP A 41 -25.35 -6.57 -40.28
N PRO A 42 -24.85 -5.43 -40.73
CA PRO A 42 -24.91 -5.05 -42.13
C PRO A 42 -23.55 -4.78 -42.75
N ALA A 43 -23.03 -5.77 -43.45
CA ALA A 43 -22.04 -5.55 -44.50
C ALA A 43 -22.69 -4.91 -45.71
N ARG A 44 -22.15 -3.74 -46.17
CA ARG A 44 -21.99 -3.40 -47.61
C ARG A 44 -21.29 -2.05 -47.83
N GLY A 45 -20.09 -2.13 -48.39
CA GLY A 45 -19.66 -1.44 -49.59
C GLY A 45 -19.15 -0.04 -49.45
N ILE A 46 -17.87 0.14 -49.77
CA ILE A 46 -17.40 1.07 -50.83
C ILE A 46 -15.92 0.70 -51.14
N ARG A 47 -15.69 0.63 -52.47
CA ARG A 47 -14.43 0.25 -53.11
C ARG A 47 -13.42 1.40 -53.18
N GLY A 48 -12.15 1.05 -53.10
CA GLY A 48 -11.10 1.41 -54.06
C GLY A 48 -10.20 2.58 -53.70
N ARG A 49 -8.93 2.31 -53.47
CA ARG A 49 -7.80 2.56 -54.37
C ARG A 49 -6.44 2.44 -53.67
N ASP A 50 -5.69 1.54 -54.28
CA ASP A 50 -4.23 1.62 -54.53
C ASP A 50 -3.23 1.67 -53.36
N SER A 51 -2.53 0.54 -53.24
CA SER A 51 -1.21 0.30 -52.56
C SER A 51 -0.06 1.06 -53.25
N PRO A 52 1.14 1.18 -52.63
CA PRO A 52 2.10 0.05 -52.73
C PRO A 52 2.87 -0.31 -51.41
N VAL A 53 3.00 -1.57 -51.23
CA VAL A 53 4.06 -2.50 -50.90
C VAL A 53 5.40 -1.90 -50.46
N LEU A 54 5.89 -2.36 -49.30
CA LEU A 54 7.16 -2.98 -48.93
C LEU A 54 7.19 -3.02 -47.43
N GLY A 55 7.20 -4.14 -46.81
CA GLY A 55 8.21 -5.16 -46.71
C GLY A 55 8.61 -5.33 -45.28
N GLY A 56 8.32 -6.47 -44.69
CA GLY A 56 9.26 -6.99 -43.74
C GLY A 56 8.80 -7.20 -42.31
N VAL A 57 8.54 -8.45 -42.00
CA VAL A 57 8.89 -9.21 -40.79
C VAL A 57 7.95 -9.06 -39.58
N THR A 58 7.12 -10.03 -39.50
CA THR A 58 6.41 -10.55 -38.32
C THR A 58 7.38 -10.92 -37.21
N GLY A 59 7.25 -10.27 -36.06
CA GLY A 59 7.76 -10.74 -34.79
C GLY A 59 6.65 -10.68 -33.78
N GLY A 60 5.99 -11.81 -33.55
CA GLY A 60 5.07 -11.97 -32.45
C GLY A 60 5.86 -11.88 -31.15
N SER A 61 5.65 -10.84 -30.39
CA SER A 61 6.16 -10.73 -29.02
C SER A 61 5.28 -11.59 -28.13
N ALA A 62 5.87 -12.65 -27.60
CA ALA A 62 5.35 -13.31 -26.41
C ALA A 62 5.35 -12.30 -25.24
N PRO A 63 4.45 -12.42 -24.26
CA PRO A 63 4.49 -11.62 -23.05
C PRO A 63 5.65 -12.10 -22.17
N GLY A 64 6.86 -11.62 -22.47
CA GLY A 64 8.03 -11.77 -21.65
C GLY A 64 8.19 -10.47 -20.88
N GLY A 65 7.85 -10.46 -19.59
CA GLY A 65 8.27 -9.39 -18.70
C GLY A 65 9.79 -9.27 -18.77
N ASP A 66 10.26 -8.04 -18.84
CA ASP A 66 11.69 -7.70 -18.84
C ASP A 66 12.36 -8.34 -17.61
N PRO A 67 13.41 -9.17 -17.75
CA PRO A 67 14.08 -9.79 -16.59
C PRO A 67 14.82 -8.79 -15.69
N GLY A 68 14.70 -7.49 -15.94
CA GLY A 68 15.30 -6.40 -15.17
C GLY A 68 14.36 -5.64 -14.25
N GLU A 69 13.06 -5.98 -14.18
CA GLU A 69 12.17 -5.35 -13.20
C GLU A 69 12.52 -5.76 -11.77
N ASP A 70 12.80 -4.77 -10.95
CA ASP A 70 13.11 -4.88 -9.53
C ASP A 70 11.91 -5.48 -8.78
N ILE A 71 11.96 -6.79 -8.52
CA ILE A 71 10.84 -7.58 -7.92
C ILE A 71 10.45 -7.04 -6.56
N VAL A 72 11.28 -6.26 -5.95
CA VAL A 72 11.07 -5.69 -4.62
C VAL A 72 10.79 -4.18 -4.68
N SER A 73 10.72 -3.60 -5.90
CA SER A 73 10.33 -2.21 -6.10
C SER A 73 8.91 -1.94 -5.56
N PRO A 74 8.65 -0.81 -4.91
CA PRO A 74 7.31 -0.42 -4.47
C PRO A 74 6.38 -0.02 -5.63
N LEU A 75 6.88 0.09 -6.86
CA LEU A 75 6.10 0.41 -8.04
C LEU A 75 5.43 -0.87 -8.57
N ALA A 76 4.10 -0.89 -8.62
CA ALA A 76 3.32 -2.01 -9.11
C ALA A 76 2.80 -1.71 -10.52
N ASP A 77 2.88 -2.70 -11.39
CA ASP A 77 2.23 -2.75 -12.71
C ASP A 77 0.70 -2.81 -12.57
N ASP A 78 -0.07 -2.48 -13.60
CA ASP A 78 -1.54 -2.46 -13.54
C ASP A 78 -2.14 -3.84 -13.29
N ASP A 79 -1.60 -4.90 -13.88
CA ASP A 79 -1.99 -6.29 -13.61
C ASP A 79 -1.66 -6.71 -12.18
N GLU A 80 -0.53 -6.25 -11.64
CA GLU A 80 -0.16 -6.45 -10.24
C GLU A 80 -1.15 -5.79 -9.29
N ARG A 81 -1.63 -4.60 -9.62
CA ARG A 81 -2.61 -3.86 -8.81
C ARG A 81 -3.94 -4.58 -8.74
N GLU A 82 -4.39 -5.22 -9.82
CA GLU A 82 -5.65 -5.98 -9.83
C GLU A 82 -5.55 -7.22 -8.94
N ILE A 83 -4.47 -8.00 -9.07
CA ILE A 83 -4.22 -9.16 -8.20
C ILE A 83 -4.06 -8.73 -6.74
N GLU A 84 -3.30 -7.66 -6.46
CA GLU A 84 -3.18 -7.13 -5.11
C GLU A 84 -4.56 -6.76 -4.52
N ARG A 85 -5.48 -6.19 -5.32
CA ARG A 85 -6.84 -5.89 -4.87
C ARG A 85 -7.61 -7.15 -4.47
N ALA A 86 -7.47 -8.23 -5.26
CA ALA A 86 -8.12 -9.50 -4.96
C ALA A 86 -7.60 -10.16 -3.68
N LEU A 87 -6.32 -9.97 -3.36
CA LEU A 87 -5.68 -10.52 -2.15
C LEU A 87 -5.97 -9.73 -0.88
N ARG A 88 -6.50 -8.49 -0.98
CA ARG A 88 -6.74 -7.64 0.20
C ARG A 88 -7.85 -8.20 1.09
N PRO A 89 -7.65 -8.20 2.43
CA PRO A 89 -8.73 -8.49 3.36
C PRO A 89 -9.83 -7.44 3.26
N LYS A 90 -11.08 -7.87 3.40
CA LYS A 90 -12.26 -7.00 3.32
C LYS A 90 -12.80 -6.57 4.69
N ARG A 91 -12.42 -7.29 5.75
CA ARG A 91 -12.86 -7.05 7.13
C ARG A 91 -11.66 -6.84 8.04
N LEU A 92 -11.90 -6.14 9.14
CA LEU A 92 -10.86 -5.89 10.14
C LEU A 92 -10.39 -7.18 10.83
N ASP A 93 -11.28 -8.16 11.00
CA ASP A 93 -10.95 -9.47 11.56
C ASP A 93 -10.01 -10.29 10.66
N ASP A 94 -10.11 -10.10 9.34
CA ASP A 94 -9.25 -10.78 8.36
C ASP A 94 -7.88 -10.09 8.19
N PHE A 95 -7.71 -8.91 8.77
CA PHE A 95 -6.48 -8.13 8.66
C PHE A 95 -5.45 -8.66 9.65
N VAL A 96 -4.41 -9.30 9.14
CA VAL A 96 -3.32 -9.90 9.95
C VAL A 96 -2.35 -8.82 10.43
N GLY A 97 -1.82 -9.00 11.64
CA GLY A 97 -0.84 -8.09 12.24
C GLY A 97 -1.44 -6.78 12.75
N GLN A 98 -0.57 -5.83 13.08
CA GLN A 98 -0.97 -4.48 13.55
C GLN A 98 -1.96 -4.53 14.73
N ALA A 99 -1.80 -5.44 15.68
CA ALA A 99 -2.79 -5.75 16.73
C ALA A 99 -3.33 -4.50 17.45
N ARG A 100 -2.45 -3.58 17.84
CA ARG A 100 -2.82 -2.34 18.52
C ARG A 100 -3.67 -1.43 17.63
N VAL A 101 -3.28 -1.26 16.37
CA VAL A 101 -4.02 -0.43 15.40
C VAL A 101 -5.41 -1.02 15.13
N ARG A 102 -5.50 -2.36 14.99
CA ARG A 102 -6.77 -3.07 14.82
C ARG A 102 -7.71 -2.86 16.00
N GLU A 103 -7.22 -3.04 17.22
CA GLU A 103 -8.03 -2.84 18.44
C GLU A 103 -8.55 -1.40 18.54
N GLN A 104 -7.69 -0.42 18.32
CA GLN A 104 -8.06 0.99 18.34
C GLN A 104 -9.07 1.35 17.24
N LEU A 105 -8.90 0.84 16.02
CA LEU A 105 -9.86 1.02 14.92
C LEU A 105 -11.19 0.35 15.23
N THR A 106 -11.19 -0.85 15.81
CA THR A 106 -12.42 -1.52 16.25
C THR A 106 -13.22 -0.65 17.20
N LEU A 107 -12.57 -0.07 18.21
CA LEU A 107 -13.22 0.84 19.16
C LEU A 107 -13.75 2.10 18.48
N LEU A 108 -12.96 2.72 17.59
CA LEU A 108 -13.34 3.92 16.85
C LEU A 108 -14.59 3.66 15.99
N LEU A 109 -14.59 2.59 15.19
CA LEU A 109 -15.68 2.26 14.28
C LEU A 109 -16.95 1.85 15.02
N HIS A 110 -16.85 0.97 16.02
CA HIS A 110 -18.00 0.55 16.81
C HIS A 110 -18.63 1.73 17.57
N SER A 111 -17.82 2.64 18.09
CA SER A 111 -18.36 3.82 18.78
C SER A 111 -19.08 4.77 17.82
N ALA A 112 -18.56 4.95 16.60
CA ALA A 112 -19.20 5.75 15.55
C ALA A 112 -20.55 5.14 15.12
N LEU A 113 -20.57 3.84 14.86
CA LEU A 113 -21.80 3.11 14.50
C LEU A 113 -22.87 3.20 15.60
N ARG A 114 -22.48 3.08 16.89
CA ARG A 114 -23.43 3.23 18.01
C ARG A 114 -23.98 4.65 18.14
N ARG A 115 -23.19 5.67 17.84
CA ARG A 115 -23.63 7.07 17.85
C ARG A 115 -24.45 7.46 16.63
N GLY A 116 -24.37 6.68 15.53
CA GLY A 116 -24.98 7.04 14.24
C GLY A 116 -24.34 8.27 13.62
N SER A 117 -23.04 8.49 13.85
CA SER A 117 -22.28 9.64 13.33
C SER A 117 -20.97 9.17 12.71
N PRO A 118 -20.43 9.89 11.70
CA PRO A 118 -19.12 9.57 11.13
C PRO A 118 -18.05 9.48 12.23
N PRO A 119 -17.06 8.57 12.11
CA PRO A 119 -15.91 8.55 13.02
C PRO A 119 -15.02 9.76 12.79
N ASP A 120 -14.12 10.00 13.72
CA ASP A 120 -13.06 10.99 13.56
C ASP A 120 -12.20 10.68 12.32
N HIS A 121 -11.60 11.73 11.75
CA HIS A 121 -10.65 11.57 10.65
C HIS A 121 -9.44 10.74 11.08
N VAL A 122 -8.95 9.87 10.20
CA VAL A 122 -7.91 8.87 10.46
C VAL A 122 -6.64 9.19 9.67
N LEU A 123 -5.50 9.26 10.35
CA LEU A 123 -4.18 9.36 9.71
C LEU A 123 -3.43 8.03 9.85
N LEU A 124 -3.07 7.42 8.73
CA LEU A 124 -2.27 6.20 8.66
C LEU A 124 -0.85 6.54 8.22
N SER A 125 0.13 6.33 9.07
CA SER A 125 1.54 6.58 8.78
C SER A 125 2.36 5.30 8.77
N GLY A 126 3.47 5.29 8.04
CA GLY A 126 4.41 4.16 8.02
C GLY A 126 4.92 3.83 6.62
N PRO A 127 5.92 2.94 6.51
CA PRO A 127 6.52 2.52 5.27
C PRO A 127 5.52 2.06 4.20
N PRO A 128 5.90 2.06 2.90
CA PRO A 128 5.03 1.59 1.82
C PRO A 128 4.75 0.08 1.95
N GLY A 129 3.61 -0.38 1.42
CA GLY A 129 3.28 -1.81 1.33
C GLY A 129 2.80 -2.48 2.62
N LEU A 130 2.59 -1.74 3.72
CA LEU A 130 2.12 -2.27 5.01
C LEU A 130 0.60 -2.39 5.14
N GLY A 131 -0.17 -1.95 4.14
CA GLY A 131 -1.63 -2.11 4.12
C GLY A 131 -2.43 -0.86 4.48
N LYS A 132 -1.86 0.37 4.41
CA LYS A 132 -2.59 1.64 4.67
C LYS A 132 -3.85 1.77 3.83
N THR A 133 -3.75 1.59 2.52
CA THR A 133 -4.90 1.59 1.59
C THR A 133 -5.90 0.49 1.92
N THR A 134 -5.43 -0.68 2.36
CA THR A 134 -6.30 -1.79 2.77
C THR A 134 -7.11 -1.43 4.00
N ILE A 135 -6.51 -0.78 5.00
CA ILE A 135 -7.23 -0.30 6.19
C ILE A 135 -8.30 0.74 5.80
N ALA A 136 -8.00 1.67 4.87
CA ALA A 136 -9.00 2.62 4.39
C ALA A 136 -10.22 1.92 3.74
N MET A 137 -9.96 0.87 2.94
CA MET A 137 -11.02 0.05 2.36
C MET A 137 -11.85 -0.68 3.42
N ILE A 138 -11.19 -1.23 4.43
CA ILE A 138 -11.85 -1.91 5.55
C ILE A 138 -12.70 -0.93 6.35
N ILE A 139 -12.20 0.27 6.65
CA ILE A 139 -12.96 1.31 7.36
C ILE A 139 -14.28 1.60 6.62
N ALA A 140 -14.23 1.83 5.32
CA ALA A 140 -15.44 2.07 4.53
C ALA A 140 -16.39 0.87 4.51
N ALA A 141 -15.85 -0.35 4.39
CA ALA A 141 -16.63 -1.58 4.41
C ALA A 141 -17.31 -1.84 5.77
N GLU A 142 -16.60 -1.64 6.89
CA GLU A 142 -17.16 -1.79 8.25
C GLU A 142 -18.21 -0.72 8.58
N LEU A 143 -18.09 0.49 8.03
CA LEU A 143 -19.10 1.54 8.14
C LEU A 143 -20.28 1.35 7.17
N GLY A 144 -20.15 0.47 6.17
CA GLY A 144 -21.17 0.26 5.15
C GLY A 144 -21.35 1.43 4.18
N VAL A 145 -20.33 2.24 3.96
CA VAL A 145 -20.36 3.46 3.14
C VAL A 145 -19.41 3.35 1.92
N PRO A 146 -19.64 4.15 0.87
CA PRO A 146 -18.71 4.19 -0.28
C PRO A 146 -17.31 4.68 0.13
N LEU A 147 -16.30 4.26 -0.63
CA LEU A 147 -14.93 4.74 -0.54
C LEU A 147 -14.54 5.49 -1.79
N ARG A 148 -14.22 6.76 -1.64
CA ARG A 148 -13.61 7.56 -2.70
C ARG A 148 -12.10 7.60 -2.50
N GLN A 149 -11.35 7.27 -3.54
CA GLN A 149 -9.89 7.21 -3.47
C GLN A 149 -9.26 8.26 -4.38
N THR A 150 -8.27 8.96 -3.84
CA THR A 150 -7.39 9.86 -4.59
C THR A 150 -5.99 9.83 -3.98
N SER A 151 -5.07 10.63 -4.51
CA SER A 151 -3.72 10.77 -3.96
C SER A 151 -3.31 12.24 -3.90
N GLY A 152 -2.36 12.57 -3.00
CA GLY A 152 -1.82 13.92 -2.90
C GLY A 152 -1.31 14.47 -4.24
N PRO A 153 -0.47 13.72 -4.98
CA PRO A 153 0.00 14.15 -6.30
C PRO A 153 -1.09 14.37 -7.35
N ALA A 154 -2.24 13.70 -7.25
CA ALA A 154 -3.36 13.86 -8.18
C ALA A 154 -4.18 15.15 -7.93
N ILE A 155 -3.97 15.81 -6.80
CA ILE A 155 -4.63 17.05 -6.40
C ILE A 155 -3.63 18.19 -6.53
N GLU A 156 -3.53 18.77 -7.73
CA GLU A 156 -2.56 19.84 -8.01
C GLU A 156 -3.06 21.20 -7.55
N ARG A 157 -4.39 21.40 -7.54
CA ARG A 157 -5.03 22.69 -7.24
C ARG A 157 -6.14 22.54 -6.23
N SER A 158 -6.47 23.60 -5.54
CA SER A 158 -7.64 23.64 -4.65
C SER A 158 -8.96 23.29 -5.37
N GLY A 159 -9.09 23.67 -6.64
CA GLY A 159 -10.26 23.31 -7.46
C GLY A 159 -10.44 21.80 -7.67
N ASP A 160 -9.35 21.06 -7.78
CA ASP A 160 -9.40 19.59 -7.92
C ASP A 160 -9.95 18.97 -6.63
N LEU A 161 -9.49 19.44 -5.48
CA LEU A 161 -9.99 19.00 -4.18
C LEU A 161 -11.46 19.40 -3.98
N ALA A 162 -11.82 20.65 -4.34
CA ALA A 162 -13.20 21.11 -4.25
C ALA A 162 -14.16 20.24 -5.09
N ALA A 163 -13.75 19.84 -6.30
CA ALA A 163 -14.53 18.95 -7.15
C ALA A 163 -14.73 17.55 -6.49
N VAL A 164 -13.71 17.01 -5.86
CA VAL A 164 -13.83 15.75 -5.11
C VAL A 164 -14.78 15.91 -3.93
N LEU A 165 -14.59 16.94 -3.09
CA LEU A 165 -15.35 17.16 -1.86
C LEU A 165 -16.83 17.47 -2.14
N SER A 166 -17.13 18.26 -3.18
CA SER A 166 -18.51 18.62 -3.54
C SER A 166 -19.38 17.45 -4.04
N THR A 167 -18.75 16.34 -4.38
CA THR A 167 -19.45 15.13 -4.89
C THR A 167 -19.51 14.00 -3.87
N LEU A 168 -19.04 14.22 -2.65
CA LEU A 168 -19.13 13.24 -1.56
C LEU A 168 -20.58 13.08 -1.08
N ALA A 169 -20.98 11.85 -0.84
CA ALA A 169 -22.21 11.54 -0.14
C ALA A 169 -22.03 11.65 1.39
N GLU A 170 -23.15 11.77 2.10
CA GLU A 170 -23.14 11.80 3.58
C GLU A 170 -22.54 10.52 4.15
N GLY A 171 -21.57 10.67 5.04
CA GLY A 171 -20.86 9.56 5.69
C GLY A 171 -19.81 8.87 4.79
N GLU A 172 -19.64 9.26 3.52
CA GLU A 172 -18.66 8.66 2.60
C GLU A 172 -17.23 8.76 3.17
N VAL A 173 -16.40 7.75 2.91
CA VAL A 173 -14.97 7.77 3.27
C VAL A 173 -14.16 8.32 2.10
N LEU A 174 -13.45 9.42 2.34
CA LEU A 174 -12.44 9.95 1.40
C LEU A 174 -11.06 9.44 1.81
N PHE A 175 -10.41 8.68 0.93
CA PHE A 175 -9.02 8.24 1.11
C PHE A 175 -8.08 9.07 0.24
N ILE A 176 -7.07 9.69 0.88
CA ILE A 176 -6.01 10.41 0.20
C ILE A 176 -4.68 9.72 0.49
N ASP A 177 -4.12 9.03 -0.52
CA ASP A 177 -2.78 8.44 -0.41
C ASP A 177 -1.71 9.52 -0.60
N GLU A 178 -0.54 9.33 0.03
CA GLU A 178 0.58 10.30 0.02
C GLU A 178 0.12 11.74 0.34
N ILE A 179 -0.73 11.90 1.36
CA ILE A 179 -1.38 13.17 1.73
C ILE A 179 -0.35 14.29 2.00
N HIS A 180 0.90 13.97 2.38
CA HIS A 180 1.98 14.93 2.56
C HIS A 180 2.46 15.59 1.25
N ARG A 181 2.01 15.10 0.10
CA ARG A 181 2.31 15.65 -1.23
C ARG A 181 1.19 16.54 -1.78
N LEU A 182 0.18 16.85 -0.98
CA LEU A 182 -0.83 17.83 -1.37
C LEU A 182 -0.19 19.20 -1.65
N ALA A 183 -0.66 19.88 -2.69
CA ALA A 183 -0.31 21.27 -2.94
C ALA A 183 -0.86 22.13 -1.80
N ARG A 184 -0.09 23.12 -1.33
CA ARG A 184 -0.44 23.98 -0.19
C ARG A 184 -1.85 24.59 -0.28
N PRO A 185 -2.32 25.14 -1.44
CA PRO A 185 -3.68 25.67 -1.53
C PRO A 185 -4.79 24.61 -1.34
N ALA A 186 -4.54 23.37 -1.75
CA ALA A 186 -5.46 22.27 -1.52
C ALA A 186 -5.44 21.83 -0.05
N GLU A 187 -4.27 21.81 0.58
CA GLU A 187 -4.11 21.52 2.00
C GLU A 187 -4.86 22.52 2.87
N GLU A 188 -4.73 23.84 2.60
CA GLU A 188 -5.45 24.90 3.32
C GLU A 188 -6.99 24.77 3.18
N MET A 189 -7.48 24.40 1.99
CA MET A 189 -8.90 24.10 1.78
C MET A 189 -9.35 22.87 2.57
N LEU A 190 -8.49 21.83 2.66
CA LEU A 190 -8.80 20.61 3.40
C LEU A 190 -9.00 20.88 4.89
N TYR A 191 -8.33 21.87 5.47
CA TYR A 191 -8.52 22.25 6.88
C TYR A 191 -9.96 22.65 7.18
N LEU A 192 -10.54 23.53 6.36
CA LEU A 192 -11.94 23.96 6.51
C LEU A 192 -12.92 22.81 6.26
N ALA A 193 -12.60 21.98 5.25
CA ALA A 193 -13.42 20.83 4.94
C ALA A 193 -13.50 19.80 6.08
N MET A 194 -12.42 19.62 6.82
CA MET A 194 -12.36 18.69 7.96
C MET A 194 -13.05 19.22 9.22
N GLU A 195 -13.01 20.54 9.47
CA GLU A 195 -13.59 21.13 10.68
C GLU A 195 -15.06 21.51 10.51
N ASP A 196 -15.36 22.24 9.43
CA ASP A 196 -16.64 22.89 9.23
C ASP A 196 -17.52 22.23 8.16
N PHE A 197 -17.04 21.18 7.50
CA PHE A 197 -17.68 20.57 6.32
C PHE A 197 -18.08 21.62 5.28
N ARG A 198 -17.16 22.56 5.02
CA ARG A 198 -17.32 23.67 4.10
C ARG A 198 -16.04 23.93 3.31
N VAL A 199 -16.18 24.38 2.09
CA VAL A 199 -15.07 24.86 1.26
C VAL A 199 -15.39 26.22 0.67
N ASP A 200 -14.39 27.08 0.54
CA ASP A 200 -14.53 28.39 -0.09
C ASP A 200 -14.04 28.29 -1.53
N ILE A 201 -14.94 28.49 -2.50
CA ILE A 201 -14.62 28.47 -3.92
C ILE A 201 -14.41 29.89 -4.43
N MET A 202 -13.22 30.18 -4.96
CA MET A 202 -12.89 31.47 -5.54
C MET A 202 -13.52 31.58 -6.96
N VAL A 203 -14.47 32.49 -7.12
CA VAL A 203 -15.10 32.79 -8.41
C VAL A 203 -14.64 34.16 -8.92
N GLY A 204 -14.12 34.18 -10.15
CA GLY A 204 -13.54 35.38 -10.77
C GLY A 204 -12.01 35.35 -10.81
N LYS A 205 -11.42 36.38 -11.38
CA LYS A 205 -9.96 36.56 -11.47
C LYS A 205 -9.56 37.97 -11.00
N GLY A 206 -8.38 38.07 -10.37
CA GLY A 206 -7.82 39.35 -9.91
C GLY A 206 -8.51 39.93 -8.68
N PRO A 207 -8.41 41.26 -8.43
CA PRO A 207 -8.90 41.92 -7.20
C PRO A 207 -10.43 41.84 -7.01
N GLY A 208 -11.19 41.44 -8.01
CA GLY A 208 -12.65 41.28 -7.95
C GLY A 208 -13.10 39.82 -7.73
N ALA A 209 -12.19 38.91 -7.46
CA ALA A 209 -12.55 37.52 -7.13
C ALA A 209 -13.29 37.47 -5.80
N THR A 210 -14.39 36.73 -5.75
CA THR A 210 -15.21 36.56 -4.55
C THR A 210 -15.15 35.10 -4.10
N ALA A 211 -14.96 34.88 -2.80
CA ALA A 211 -15.07 33.58 -2.19
C ALA A 211 -16.56 33.23 -1.99
N ILE A 212 -16.99 32.13 -2.53
CA ILE A 212 -18.36 31.60 -2.33
C ILE A 212 -18.22 30.35 -1.43
N PRO A 213 -18.80 30.36 -0.23
CA PRO A 213 -18.82 29.20 0.63
C PRO A 213 -19.76 28.12 0.04
N LEU A 214 -19.27 26.89 0.01
CA LEU A 214 -20.02 25.71 -0.39
C LEU A 214 -20.02 24.72 0.77
N ASP A 215 -21.19 24.39 1.27
CA ASP A 215 -21.36 23.34 2.26
C ASP A 215 -21.18 21.97 1.59
N ILE A 216 -20.45 21.07 2.24
CA ILE A 216 -20.19 19.71 1.79
C ILE A 216 -20.80 18.71 2.76
N ALA A 217 -21.17 17.54 2.27
CA ALA A 217 -21.70 16.48 3.12
C ALA A 217 -20.65 16.05 4.16
N PRO A 218 -21.05 15.78 5.43
CA PRO A 218 -20.16 15.20 6.42
C PRO A 218 -19.52 13.91 5.89
N PHE A 219 -18.21 13.79 6.03
CA PHE A 219 -17.40 12.68 5.53
C PHE A 219 -16.31 12.28 6.51
N THR A 220 -15.74 11.10 6.33
CA THR A 220 -14.55 10.67 7.06
C THR A 220 -13.33 10.73 6.15
N LEU A 221 -12.33 11.53 6.53
CA LEU A 221 -11.04 11.53 5.85
C LEU A 221 -10.15 10.40 6.41
N VAL A 222 -9.61 9.57 5.53
CA VAL A 222 -8.52 8.66 5.83
C VAL A 222 -7.29 9.12 5.04
N GLY A 223 -6.34 9.77 5.70
CA GLY A 223 -5.07 10.18 5.12
C GLY A 223 -4.02 9.08 5.26
N ALA A 224 -3.25 8.79 4.22
CA ALA A 224 -2.10 7.90 4.30
C ALA A 224 -0.81 8.65 3.94
N THR A 225 0.27 8.35 4.66
CA THR A 225 1.57 8.95 4.41
C THR A 225 2.71 7.99 4.71
N THR A 226 3.76 8.05 3.91
CA THR A 226 5.06 7.41 4.20
C THR A 226 5.98 8.31 5.01
N ARG A 227 5.71 9.62 5.04
CA ARG A 227 6.57 10.65 5.65
C ARG A 227 5.75 11.54 6.59
N ALA A 228 5.32 11.02 7.74
CA ALA A 228 4.50 11.76 8.71
C ALA A 228 5.13 13.08 9.18
N GLY A 229 6.46 13.16 9.22
CA GLY A 229 7.19 14.37 9.59
C GLY A 229 7.08 15.53 8.59
N LEU A 230 6.64 15.26 7.35
CA LEU A 230 6.41 16.30 6.34
C LEU A 230 5.00 16.90 6.42
N LEU A 231 4.09 16.30 7.18
CA LEU A 231 2.75 16.87 7.38
C LEU A 231 2.82 18.09 8.29
N PRO A 232 2.28 19.25 7.85
CA PRO A 232 2.17 20.41 8.70
C PRO A 232 1.34 20.13 9.96
N ALA A 233 1.74 20.72 11.08
CA ALA A 233 1.04 20.55 12.35
C ALA A 233 -0.47 20.86 12.26
N PRO A 234 -0.92 21.95 11.56
CA PRO A 234 -2.34 22.24 11.44
C PRO A 234 -3.16 21.12 10.77
N LEU A 235 -2.60 20.43 9.77
CA LEU A 235 -3.28 19.29 9.16
C LEU A 235 -3.30 18.07 10.09
N ARG A 236 -2.15 17.78 10.71
CA ARG A 236 -2.01 16.62 11.57
C ARG A 236 -2.92 16.68 12.80
N ASP A 237 -3.08 17.88 13.39
CA ASP A 237 -3.85 18.07 14.61
C ASP A 237 -5.37 17.93 14.38
N ARG A 238 -5.82 17.92 13.10
CA ARG A 238 -7.23 17.69 12.72
C ARG A 238 -7.60 16.22 12.59
N PHE A 239 -6.63 15.33 12.64
CA PHE A 239 -6.91 13.90 12.70
C PHE A 239 -7.17 13.49 14.14
N GLY A 240 -8.40 13.08 14.44
CA GLY A 240 -8.77 12.58 15.78
C GLY A 240 -8.15 11.21 16.10
N PHE A 241 -7.75 10.46 15.06
CA PHE A 241 -7.05 9.19 15.22
C PHE A 241 -5.80 9.11 14.33
N THR A 242 -4.65 8.83 14.93
CA THR A 242 -3.40 8.61 14.21
C THR A 242 -2.84 7.24 14.53
N ALA A 243 -2.60 6.43 13.49
CA ALA A 243 -1.97 5.12 13.59
C ALA A 243 -0.62 5.10 12.88
N HIS A 244 0.39 4.55 13.56
CA HIS A 244 1.65 4.19 12.94
C HIS A 244 1.66 2.69 12.64
N MET A 245 1.96 2.34 11.40
CA MET A 245 2.04 0.95 10.96
C MET A 245 3.48 0.48 10.99
N ASP A 246 3.71 -0.60 11.70
CA ASP A 246 5.01 -1.23 11.86
C ASP A 246 5.25 -2.33 10.83
N PHE A 247 6.52 -2.69 10.64
CA PHE A 247 6.85 -3.86 9.85
C PHE A 247 6.31 -5.14 10.48
N TYR A 248 5.85 -6.05 9.65
CA TYR A 248 5.32 -7.34 10.07
C TYR A 248 6.43 -8.29 10.51
N GLN A 249 6.11 -9.13 11.48
CA GLN A 249 6.99 -10.23 11.88
C GLN A 249 6.88 -11.38 10.85
N PRO A 250 7.91 -12.22 10.72
CA PRO A 250 7.88 -13.35 9.77
C PRO A 250 6.68 -14.28 9.97
N GLU A 251 6.25 -14.50 11.21
CA GLU A 251 5.09 -15.33 11.54
C GLU A 251 3.80 -14.75 11.00
N GLU A 252 3.60 -13.44 11.11
CA GLU A 252 2.46 -12.72 10.57
C GLU A 252 2.45 -12.76 9.03
N LEU A 253 3.62 -12.57 8.41
CA LEU A 253 3.77 -12.71 6.95
C LEU A 253 3.50 -14.12 6.47
N GLY A 254 3.89 -15.14 7.24
CA GLY A 254 3.56 -16.53 6.96
C GLY A 254 2.06 -16.77 6.87
N VAL A 255 1.27 -16.18 7.78
CA VAL A 255 -0.20 -16.24 7.72
C VAL A 255 -0.73 -15.57 6.45
N ILE A 256 -0.18 -14.39 6.09
CA ILE A 256 -0.57 -13.67 4.87
C ILE A 256 -0.23 -14.48 3.63
N VAL A 257 0.97 -15.07 3.54
CA VAL A 257 1.40 -15.90 2.41
C VAL A 257 0.49 -17.12 2.25
N LYS A 258 0.17 -17.82 3.33
CA LYS A 258 -0.75 -18.98 3.31
C LYS A 258 -2.14 -18.60 2.80
N ARG A 259 -2.69 -17.50 3.31
CA ARG A 259 -3.98 -16.97 2.87
C ARG A 259 -3.94 -16.60 1.39
N SER A 260 -2.92 -15.89 0.96
CA SER A 260 -2.75 -15.46 -0.44
C SER A 260 -2.56 -16.66 -1.37
N ALA A 261 -1.79 -17.68 -0.97
CA ALA A 261 -1.62 -18.91 -1.72
C ALA A 261 -2.97 -19.63 -1.91
N GLY A 262 -3.79 -19.71 -0.85
CA GLY A 262 -5.14 -20.29 -0.95
C GLY A 262 -6.05 -19.54 -1.93
N LEU A 263 -6.03 -18.20 -1.91
CA LEU A 263 -6.81 -17.36 -2.82
C LEU A 263 -6.34 -17.48 -4.29
N LEU A 264 -5.04 -17.69 -4.50
CA LEU A 264 -4.44 -17.87 -5.83
C LEU A 264 -4.47 -19.33 -6.31
N GLY A 265 -4.96 -20.28 -5.50
CA GLY A 265 -4.97 -21.70 -5.83
C GLY A 265 -3.57 -22.35 -5.85
N VAL A 266 -2.58 -21.74 -5.18
CA VAL A 266 -1.19 -22.20 -5.14
C VAL A 266 -1.02 -23.29 -4.09
N ARG A 267 -0.50 -24.44 -4.48
CA ARG A 267 -0.09 -25.51 -3.55
C ARG A 267 1.27 -25.18 -2.97
N ILE A 268 1.33 -24.93 -1.66
CA ILE A 268 2.54 -24.46 -0.97
C ILE A 268 2.80 -25.25 0.32
N GLU A 269 4.05 -25.58 0.58
CA GLU A 269 4.50 -26.21 1.82
C GLU A 269 4.86 -25.18 2.89
N ASP A 270 4.79 -25.58 4.17
CA ASP A 270 5.13 -24.72 5.30
C ASP A 270 6.58 -24.19 5.25
N GLY A 271 7.52 -25.01 4.76
CA GLY A 271 8.91 -24.61 4.57
C GLY A 271 9.07 -23.48 3.54
N ALA A 272 8.28 -23.50 2.47
CA ALA A 272 8.25 -22.45 1.47
C ALA A 272 7.63 -21.15 2.01
N VAL A 273 6.54 -21.29 2.78
CA VAL A 273 5.90 -20.14 3.47
C VAL A 273 6.91 -19.43 4.36
N THR A 274 7.70 -20.18 5.13
CA THR A 274 8.75 -19.63 6.02
C THR A 274 9.83 -18.90 5.23
N GLU A 275 10.33 -19.47 4.12
CA GLU A 275 11.33 -18.83 3.26
C GLU A 275 10.81 -17.52 2.66
N LEU A 276 9.57 -17.52 2.14
CA LEU A 276 8.95 -16.32 1.61
C LEU A 276 8.78 -15.25 2.67
N ALA A 277 8.29 -15.61 3.86
CA ALA A 277 8.07 -14.69 4.97
C ALA A 277 9.37 -14.00 5.42
N LEU A 278 10.45 -14.77 5.56
CA LEU A 278 11.76 -14.25 5.98
C LEU A 278 12.33 -13.25 4.98
N ARG A 279 12.18 -13.51 3.67
CA ARG A 279 12.75 -12.66 2.60
C ARG A 279 11.82 -11.50 2.18
N SER A 280 10.64 -11.39 2.81
CA SER A 280 9.62 -10.37 2.47
C SER A 280 9.84 -9.00 3.12
N ARG A 281 10.97 -8.77 3.75
CA ARG A 281 11.35 -7.47 4.34
C ARG A 281 10.34 -6.89 5.34
N GLY A 282 9.53 -7.72 5.98
CA GLY A 282 8.47 -7.27 6.87
C GLY A 282 7.28 -6.61 6.16
N THR A 283 7.08 -6.86 4.86
CA THR A 283 6.12 -6.14 4.03
C THR A 283 5.16 -7.09 3.30
N PRO A 284 3.85 -7.04 3.56
CA PRO A 284 2.85 -7.88 2.89
C PRO A 284 2.85 -7.78 1.36
N ARG A 285 3.08 -6.58 0.80
CA ARG A 285 3.17 -6.38 -0.64
C ARG A 285 4.30 -7.20 -1.25
N ILE A 286 5.50 -7.15 -0.63
CA ILE A 286 6.65 -7.93 -1.09
C ILE A 286 6.38 -9.41 -0.94
N ALA A 287 5.80 -9.87 0.19
CA ALA A 287 5.44 -11.27 0.41
C ALA A 287 4.53 -11.81 -0.71
N ASN A 288 3.50 -11.06 -1.08
CA ASN A 288 2.60 -11.45 -2.16
C ASN A 288 3.30 -11.44 -3.54
N ARG A 289 4.21 -10.50 -3.79
CA ARG A 289 4.98 -10.44 -5.03
C ARG A 289 5.92 -11.63 -5.14
N LEU A 290 6.68 -11.93 -4.09
CA LEU A 290 7.56 -13.10 -4.05
C LEU A 290 6.78 -14.40 -4.23
N LEU A 291 5.61 -14.55 -3.58
CA LEU A 291 4.74 -15.71 -3.75
C LEU A 291 4.34 -15.91 -5.22
N ARG A 292 3.97 -14.85 -5.93
CA ARG A 292 3.59 -14.95 -7.35
C ARG A 292 4.77 -15.37 -8.22
N ARG A 293 5.95 -14.78 -8.03
CA ARG A 293 7.14 -15.14 -8.80
C ARG A 293 7.57 -16.59 -8.56
N VAL A 294 7.49 -17.04 -7.32
CA VAL A 294 7.79 -18.45 -6.99
C VAL A 294 6.72 -19.39 -7.53
N ARG A 295 5.44 -19.01 -7.54
CA ARG A 295 4.37 -19.74 -8.21
C ARG A 295 4.68 -19.91 -9.70
N ASP A 296 4.96 -18.81 -10.40
CA ASP A 296 5.24 -18.80 -11.84
C ASP A 296 6.45 -19.70 -12.16
N TYR A 297 7.49 -19.68 -11.32
CA TYR A 297 8.61 -20.59 -11.43
C TYR A 297 8.20 -22.06 -11.23
N ALA A 298 7.41 -22.36 -10.21
CA ALA A 298 6.96 -23.72 -9.89
C ALA A 298 6.06 -24.29 -10.99
N GLU A 299 5.20 -23.48 -11.61
CA GLU A 299 4.33 -23.86 -12.73
C GLU A 299 5.14 -24.22 -13.99
N VAL A 300 6.24 -23.50 -14.24
CA VAL A 300 7.05 -23.69 -15.47
C VAL A 300 8.16 -24.72 -15.29
N ARG A 301 8.78 -24.80 -14.12
CA ARG A 301 10.00 -25.59 -13.86
C ARG A 301 9.79 -26.79 -12.94
N ALA A 302 8.59 -26.91 -12.33
CA ALA A 302 8.22 -27.99 -11.44
C ALA A 302 6.79 -28.48 -11.76
N ASP A 303 6.16 -29.22 -10.85
CA ASP A 303 4.78 -29.74 -10.97
C ASP A 303 3.71 -28.80 -10.37
N GLY A 304 4.04 -27.53 -10.18
CA GLY A 304 3.17 -26.52 -9.58
C GLY A 304 3.06 -26.62 -8.05
N LEU A 305 3.89 -27.45 -7.38
CA LEU A 305 4.01 -27.49 -5.94
C LEU A 305 5.16 -26.58 -5.49
N VAL A 306 4.88 -25.60 -4.65
CA VAL A 306 5.87 -24.68 -4.09
C VAL A 306 6.47 -25.30 -2.83
N THR A 307 7.63 -25.93 -2.98
CA THR A 307 8.42 -26.47 -1.87
C THR A 307 9.46 -25.44 -1.41
N ARG A 308 10.08 -25.69 -0.26
CA ARG A 308 11.18 -24.87 0.25
C ARG A 308 12.33 -24.76 -0.75
N GLU A 309 12.71 -25.86 -1.38
CA GLU A 309 13.81 -25.94 -2.33
C GLU A 309 13.49 -25.15 -3.61
N ILE A 310 12.31 -25.36 -4.18
CA ILE A 310 11.82 -24.59 -5.35
C ILE A 310 11.78 -23.09 -5.01
N THR A 311 11.35 -22.70 -3.81
CA THR A 311 11.33 -21.32 -3.38
C THR A 311 12.73 -20.72 -3.38
N ARG A 312 13.73 -21.40 -2.84
CA ARG A 312 15.12 -20.93 -2.80
C ARG A 312 15.66 -20.75 -4.20
N THR A 313 15.53 -21.76 -5.06
CA THR A 313 16.01 -21.71 -6.44
C THR A 313 15.33 -20.59 -7.25
N ALA A 314 14.02 -20.42 -7.07
CA ALA A 314 13.31 -19.32 -7.70
C ALA A 314 13.81 -17.96 -7.23
N LEU A 315 13.96 -17.75 -5.93
CA LEU A 315 14.43 -16.48 -5.38
C LEU A 315 15.87 -16.16 -5.77
N GLU A 316 16.75 -17.18 -5.91
CA GLU A 316 18.07 -17.03 -6.46
C GLU A 316 18.03 -16.55 -7.93
N LEU A 317 17.14 -17.14 -8.75
CA LEU A 317 16.95 -16.71 -10.15
C LEU A 317 16.51 -15.24 -10.23
N TYR A 318 15.68 -14.81 -9.28
CA TYR A 318 15.23 -13.43 -9.18
C TYR A 318 16.15 -12.53 -8.34
N GLU A 319 17.35 -12.98 -8.07
CA GLU A 319 18.40 -12.22 -7.37
C GLU A 319 18.03 -11.74 -5.96
N VAL A 320 17.11 -12.43 -5.28
CA VAL A 320 16.74 -12.17 -3.88
C VAL A 320 17.53 -13.09 -2.97
N ASP A 321 18.38 -12.52 -2.13
CA ASP A 321 19.25 -13.28 -1.23
C ASP A 321 18.55 -13.79 0.04
N GLU A 322 19.31 -14.41 0.95
CA GLU A 322 18.78 -15.01 2.17
C GLU A 322 18.19 -14.00 3.15
N LEU A 323 18.65 -12.74 3.15
CA LEU A 323 18.08 -11.65 3.95
C LEU A 323 16.94 -10.92 3.24
N GLY A 324 16.71 -11.20 1.95
CA GLY A 324 15.75 -10.50 1.13
C GLY A 324 16.32 -9.26 0.43
N LEU A 325 17.65 -9.12 0.33
CA LEU A 325 18.25 -8.07 -0.49
C LEU A 325 18.05 -8.42 -1.97
N ASP A 326 17.57 -7.45 -2.73
CA ASP A 326 17.48 -7.55 -4.18
C ASP A 326 18.74 -7.01 -4.88
N ARG A 327 18.66 -6.91 -6.20
CA ARG A 327 19.74 -6.37 -7.03
C ARG A 327 20.13 -4.95 -6.61
N LEU A 328 19.15 -4.07 -6.34
CA LEU A 328 19.41 -2.68 -5.99
C LEU A 328 20.10 -2.57 -4.62
N ASP A 329 19.58 -3.26 -3.60
CA ASP A 329 20.18 -3.25 -2.25
C ASP A 329 21.61 -3.74 -2.28
N ARG A 330 21.84 -4.88 -2.97
CA ARG A 330 23.19 -5.45 -3.11
C ARG A 330 24.09 -4.51 -3.89
N GLY A 331 23.56 -3.87 -4.95
CA GLY A 331 24.30 -2.87 -5.73
C GLY A 331 24.71 -1.67 -4.88
N VAL A 332 23.80 -1.15 -4.05
CA VAL A 332 24.07 -0.04 -3.12
C VAL A 332 25.12 -0.45 -2.08
N LEU A 333 24.96 -1.62 -1.47
CA LEU A 333 25.91 -2.10 -0.46
C LEU A 333 27.29 -2.41 -1.08
N ASP A 334 27.33 -3.04 -2.24
CA ASP A 334 28.55 -3.33 -2.98
C ASP A 334 29.29 -2.05 -3.40
N ALA A 335 28.57 -1.07 -3.95
CA ALA A 335 29.16 0.22 -4.29
C ALA A 335 29.74 0.91 -3.06
N LEU A 336 29.00 0.94 -1.95
CA LEU A 336 29.43 1.56 -0.71
C LEU A 336 30.70 0.90 -0.15
N VAL A 337 30.76 -0.43 -0.17
CA VAL A 337 31.88 -1.22 0.38
C VAL A 337 33.07 -1.21 -0.59
N ARG A 338 32.89 -1.61 -1.86
CA ARG A 338 33.99 -1.87 -2.78
C ARG A 338 34.47 -0.64 -3.52
N ARG A 339 33.56 0.31 -3.84
CA ARG A 339 33.96 1.51 -4.61
C ARG A 339 34.33 2.68 -3.72
N PHE A 340 33.74 2.75 -2.51
CA PHE A 340 33.89 3.88 -1.62
C PHE A 340 34.49 3.50 -0.24
N ASP A 341 35.12 2.34 -0.13
CA ASP A 341 35.83 1.91 1.08
C ASP A 341 35.01 1.98 2.38
N GLY A 342 33.70 1.70 2.27
CA GLY A 342 32.75 1.79 3.37
C GLY A 342 32.20 3.19 3.65
N GLY A 343 32.58 4.19 2.88
CA GLY A 343 32.09 5.58 3.00
C GLY A 343 32.89 6.46 3.97
N PRO A 344 32.38 7.69 4.29
CA PRO A 344 31.03 8.20 4.04
C PRO A 344 30.81 8.70 2.60
N VAL A 345 29.62 8.41 2.03
CA VAL A 345 29.25 8.77 0.65
C VAL A 345 27.92 9.52 0.63
N GLY A 346 27.84 10.57 -0.18
CA GLY A 346 26.59 11.30 -0.43
C GLY A 346 25.57 10.48 -1.22
N LEU A 347 24.27 10.72 -0.98
CA LEU A 347 23.19 10.00 -1.67
C LEU A 347 23.30 10.07 -3.20
N SER A 348 23.50 11.26 -3.76
CA SER A 348 23.59 11.47 -5.20
C SER A 348 24.77 10.71 -5.83
N THR A 349 25.92 10.65 -5.12
CA THR A 349 27.10 9.89 -5.60
C THR A 349 26.81 8.40 -5.60
N LEU A 350 26.14 7.90 -4.54
CA LEU A 350 25.78 6.49 -4.42
C LEU A 350 24.75 6.09 -5.49
N ALA A 351 23.74 6.92 -5.73
CA ALA A 351 22.73 6.73 -6.75
C ALA A 351 23.33 6.62 -8.17
N VAL A 352 24.24 7.55 -8.52
CA VAL A 352 24.97 7.49 -9.79
C VAL A 352 25.82 6.20 -9.90
N ALA A 353 26.42 5.76 -8.79
CA ALA A 353 27.26 4.56 -8.78
C ALA A 353 26.46 3.28 -9.06
N VAL A 354 25.16 3.24 -8.72
CA VAL A 354 24.26 2.11 -8.98
C VAL A 354 23.33 2.32 -10.18
N ALA A 355 23.50 3.43 -10.91
CA ALA A 355 22.71 3.82 -12.09
C ALA A 355 21.21 3.97 -11.79
N GLU A 356 20.87 4.54 -10.61
CA GLU A 356 19.51 4.78 -10.14
C GLU A 356 19.28 6.25 -9.77
N GLU A 357 18.00 6.63 -9.60
CA GLU A 357 17.65 7.93 -9.07
C GLU A 357 17.91 8.01 -7.56
N ALA A 358 18.31 9.18 -7.08
CA ALA A 358 18.59 9.40 -5.67
C ALA A 358 17.37 9.11 -4.78
N GLU A 359 16.15 9.46 -5.23
CA GLU A 359 14.91 9.21 -4.52
C GLU A 359 14.63 7.70 -4.42
N THR A 360 14.91 6.92 -5.48
CA THR A 360 14.76 5.45 -5.46
C THR A 360 15.67 4.82 -4.42
N VAL A 361 16.95 5.19 -4.40
CA VAL A 361 17.90 4.69 -3.38
C VAL A 361 17.43 5.07 -1.96
N GLU A 362 16.99 6.32 -1.76
CA GLU A 362 16.56 6.82 -0.44
C GLU A 362 15.27 6.16 0.07
N VAL A 363 14.31 5.86 -0.82
CA VAL A 363 12.99 5.38 -0.43
C VAL A 363 12.91 3.85 -0.44
N VAL A 364 13.64 3.17 -1.33
CA VAL A 364 13.55 1.73 -1.53
C VAL A 364 14.67 0.99 -0.80
N ALA A 365 15.92 1.23 -1.14
CA ALA A 365 17.06 0.45 -0.64
C ALA A 365 17.50 0.87 0.77
N GLU A 366 17.70 2.16 0.98
CA GLU A 366 18.29 2.68 2.21
C GLU A 366 17.51 2.30 3.49
N PRO A 367 16.15 2.40 3.56
CA PRO A 367 15.42 2.06 4.78
C PRO A 367 15.59 0.59 5.17
N PHE A 368 15.69 -0.30 4.19
CA PHE A 368 15.90 -1.72 4.44
C PHE A 368 17.31 -2.00 4.93
N LEU A 369 18.32 -1.48 4.26
CA LEU A 369 19.73 -1.65 4.62
C LEU A 369 20.05 -1.07 6.01
N VAL A 370 19.50 0.10 6.34
CA VAL A 370 19.64 0.73 7.66
C VAL A 370 18.96 -0.09 8.75
N ARG A 371 17.74 -0.56 8.51
CA ARG A 371 17.00 -1.39 9.48
C ARG A 371 17.71 -2.70 9.81
N HIS A 372 18.33 -3.33 8.80
CA HIS A 372 19.10 -4.55 8.99
C HIS A 372 20.51 -4.29 9.50
N GLY A 373 20.85 -3.03 9.78
CA GLY A 373 22.14 -2.66 10.30
C GLY A 373 23.29 -2.89 9.33
N LEU A 374 23.03 -2.97 8.02
CA LEU A 374 24.04 -3.16 6.98
C LEU A 374 24.69 -1.83 6.57
N MET A 375 23.94 -0.74 6.72
CA MET A 375 24.35 0.63 6.42
C MET A 375 23.91 1.58 7.53
N ALA A 376 24.61 2.68 7.73
CA ALA A 376 24.23 3.75 8.65
C ALA A 376 24.24 5.12 7.95
N ARG A 377 23.34 6.01 8.40
CA ARG A 377 23.33 7.43 8.02
C ARG A 377 24.18 8.23 8.99
N THR A 378 25.09 9.03 8.47
CA THR A 378 25.85 9.99 9.26
C THR A 378 25.68 11.41 8.68
N PRO A 379 26.02 12.48 9.39
CA PRO A 379 26.01 13.85 8.84
C PRO A 379 26.90 14.03 7.58
N ARG A 380 27.92 13.17 7.43
CA ARG A 380 28.83 13.20 6.27
C ARG A 380 28.34 12.36 5.09
N GLY A 381 27.36 11.49 5.30
CA GLY A 381 26.85 10.57 4.27
C GLY A 381 26.56 9.17 4.78
N ARG A 382 26.41 8.23 3.86
CA ARG A 382 26.12 6.81 4.13
C ARG A 382 27.43 6.06 4.35
N VAL A 383 27.44 5.19 5.36
CA VAL A 383 28.59 4.33 5.70
C VAL A 383 28.17 2.89 5.83
N ALA A 384 28.99 1.96 5.37
CA ALA A 384 28.81 0.54 5.59
C ALA A 384 29.14 0.20 7.06
N THR A 385 28.31 -0.63 7.66
CA THR A 385 28.59 -1.16 9.01
C THR A 385 29.46 -2.44 8.91
N PRO A 386 30.02 -2.92 10.02
CA PRO A 386 30.72 -4.22 10.02
C PRO A 386 29.81 -5.37 9.54
N ALA A 387 28.51 -5.32 9.82
CA ALA A 387 27.54 -6.30 9.32
C ALA A 387 27.36 -6.22 7.81
N GLY A 388 27.38 -5.00 7.22
CA GLY A 388 27.35 -4.81 5.76
C GLY A 388 28.58 -5.38 5.06
N TRP A 389 29.75 -5.21 5.64
CA TRP A 389 30.97 -5.83 5.14
C TRP A 389 30.91 -7.36 5.21
N ALA A 390 30.50 -7.90 6.37
CA ALA A 390 30.37 -9.34 6.58
C ALA A 390 29.36 -9.98 5.62
N HIS A 391 28.25 -9.29 5.31
CA HIS A 391 27.24 -9.76 4.37
C HIS A 391 27.80 -9.96 2.96
N LEU A 392 28.74 -9.13 2.54
CA LEU A 392 29.45 -9.28 1.26
C LEU A 392 30.65 -10.24 1.34
N GLY A 393 30.84 -10.93 2.49
CA GLY A 393 31.98 -11.82 2.69
C GLY A 393 33.31 -11.10 2.84
N LEU A 394 33.31 -9.82 3.20
CA LEU A 394 34.47 -8.97 3.33
C LEU A 394 34.69 -8.54 4.79
N THR A 395 35.95 -8.24 5.14
CA THR A 395 36.29 -7.62 6.43
C THR A 395 36.46 -6.12 6.28
N PRO A 396 35.93 -5.30 7.20
CA PRO A 396 36.17 -3.87 7.16
C PRO A 396 37.68 -3.57 7.24
N PRO A 397 38.16 -2.51 6.56
CA PRO A 397 39.56 -2.10 6.67
C PRO A 397 39.87 -1.80 8.14
N THR A 398 40.99 -2.31 8.62
CA THR A 398 41.53 -2.01 9.95
C THR A 398 42.04 -0.57 9.93
N SER A 399 41.16 0.43 10.02
CA SER A 399 41.57 1.81 10.17
C SER A 399 41.68 2.14 11.66
N ALA A 400 42.85 2.65 12.04
CA ALA A 400 43.10 3.22 13.36
C ALA A 400 42.30 4.51 13.65
N ASP A 401 41.43 4.92 12.71
CA ASP A 401 40.63 6.14 12.74
C ASP A 401 39.13 5.87 12.51
N THR A 402 38.58 4.84 13.15
CA THR A 402 37.11 4.75 13.21
C THR A 402 36.64 5.73 14.28
N PRO A 403 35.95 6.86 13.93
CA PRO A 403 35.35 7.70 14.97
C PRO A 403 34.35 6.83 15.71
N THR A 404 34.54 6.70 17.01
CA THR A 404 33.55 6.07 17.88
C THR A 404 32.25 6.87 17.79
N LEU A 405 31.13 6.18 17.81
CA LEU A 405 29.77 6.77 17.66
C LEU A 405 29.44 7.81 18.75
N PHE A 406 30.38 8.10 19.66
CA PHE A 406 30.21 8.89 20.88
C PHE A 406 31.32 9.95 21.12
N ASP A 407 32.09 10.35 20.11
CA ASP A 407 32.96 11.52 20.20
C ASP A 407 32.32 12.77 19.56
#